data_8ee047d9ab08980ef5c15f9967ae76a7
#
_entry.id   8ee047d9ab08980ef5c15f9967ae76a7
#
_cell.length_a   1.000
_cell.length_b   1.000
_cell.length_c   1.000
_cell.angle_alpha   90.00
_cell.angle_beta   90.00
_cell.angle_gamma   90.00
#
_symmetry.space_group_name_H-M   'P 1'
#
loop_
_entity.id
_entity.type
_entity.pdbx_description
1 polymer ?
#
loop_
_entity_poly.entity_id
_entity_poly.type
_entity_poly.pdbx_seq_one_letter_code
_entity_poly.pdbx_strand_id
1 'polypeptide(L)'
;MTNLRQLVQFAKTEPARIFFISLLAITLSTADQSLFSYAIPGLLEEFEIDLNIIGYMLSASFFVASFAVVFVGMLSDYIGRRLVLVTLLGLSALFVGLHAFADTLLVLTILRVSGFALGAGLYLVASTMVVETAPQKYRGLVAGTLQIGYPFGFAIASLIVVPLIDTYGWRSIFLPAFIVLLISPLIAYVLPESSTFKNLQQTSGDENAKGLSDSLRELLSDHKPHLFICFAGSFLISLAIGGTTYFL
;
A
#
# COMPACT_ATOMS: atom_id res chain seq x y z
N MET A 1 19.71 -7.02 31.44
CA MET A 1 18.73 -5.90 31.55
C MET A 1 19.09 -4.70 30.67
N THR A 2 20.31 -4.54 30.20
CA THR A 2 20.79 -3.45 29.32
C THR A 2 20.13 -3.43 27.93
N ASN A 3 19.89 -4.59 27.33
CA ASN A 3 19.35 -4.70 25.97
C ASN A 3 17.89 -4.21 25.83
N LEU A 4 17.03 -4.44 26.81
CA LEU A 4 15.62 -4.06 26.72
C LEU A 4 15.43 -2.54 26.80
N ARG A 5 16.19 -1.85 27.65
CA ARG A 5 16.16 -0.38 27.73
C ARG A 5 16.68 0.28 26.45
N GLN A 6 17.73 -0.29 25.85
CA GLN A 6 18.27 0.19 24.58
C GLN A 6 17.27 -0.02 23.42
N LEU A 7 16.59 -1.16 23.36
CA LEU A 7 15.55 -1.43 22.38
C LEU A 7 14.36 -0.47 22.54
N VAL A 8 13.92 -0.21 23.77
CA VAL A 8 12.84 0.76 24.04
C VAL A 8 13.24 2.19 23.68
N GLN A 9 14.51 2.57 23.92
CA GLN A 9 15.01 3.87 23.50
C GLN A 9 15.11 3.98 21.98
N PHE A 10 15.56 2.92 21.28
CA PHE A 10 15.60 2.87 19.83
C PHE A 10 14.18 2.99 19.23
N ALA A 11 13.21 2.25 19.75
CA ALA A 11 11.82 2.30 19.29
C ALA A 11 11.17 3.68 19.47
N LYS A 12 11.72 4.54 20.33
CA LYS A 12 11.26 5.93 20.50
C LYS A 12 11.91 6.91 19.53
N THR A 13 12.92 6.50 18.77
CA THR A 13 13.54 7.37 17.75
C THR A 13 12.57 7.60 16.58
N GLU A 14 12.64 8.77 15.96
CA GLU A 14 11.79 9.12 14.81
C GLU A 14 11.87 8.10 13.66
N PRO A 15 13.08 7.66 13.21
CA PRO A 15 13.19 6.66 12.16
C PRO A 15 12.55 5.30 12.51
N ALA A 16 12.72 4.84 13.75
CA ALA A 16 12.13 3.58 14.19
C ALA A 16 10.60 3.65 14.23
N ARG A 17 10.04 4.76 14.72
CA ARG A 17 8.59 4.99 14.73
C ARG A 17 8.02 5.00 13.31
N ILE A 18 8.66 5.70 12.37
CA ILE A 18 8.27 5.71 10.96
C ILE A 18 8.32 4.29 10.41
N PHE A 19 9.39 3.54 10.66
CA PHE A 19 9.54 2.16 10.18
C PHE A 19 8.43 1.24 10.69
N PHE A 20 8.21 1.18 12.01
CA PHE A 20 7.21 0.27 12.59
C PHE A 20 5.78 0.63 12.21
N ILE A 21 5.46 1.93 12.11
CA ILE A 21 4.13 2.38 11.70
C ILE A 21 3.92 2.11 10.20
N SER A 22 4.94 2.33 9.35
CA SER A 22 4.88 1.99 7.93
C SER A 22 4.74 0.48 7.71
N LEU A 23 5.47 -0.33 8.47
CA LEU A 23 5.35 -1.78 8.45
C LEU A 23 3.94 -2.22 8.85
N LEU A 24 3.38 -1.65 9.91
CA LEU A 24 2.01 -1.92 10.35
C LEU A 24 0.99 -1.50 9.26
N ALA A 25 1.14 -0.32 8.67
CA ALA A 25 0.25 0.17 7.63
C ALA A 25 0.28 -0.73 6.38
N ILE A 26 1.46 -1.17 5.94
CA ILE A 26 1.61 -2.13 4.83
C ILE A 26 0.97 -3.47 5.20
N THR A 27 1.23 -3.98 6.39
CA THR A 27 0.66 -5.24 6.88
C THR A 27 -0.87 -5.20 6.87
N LEU A 28 -1.47 -4.15 7.41
CA LEU A 28 -2.92 -3.97 7.44
C LEU A 28 -3.50 -3.83 6.02
N SER A 29 -2.89 -2.99 5.20
CA SER A 29 -3.34 -2.82 3.81
C SER A 29 -3.22 -4.11 3.00
N THR A 30 -2.17 -4.91 3.20
CA THR A 30 -2.00 -6.20 2.53
C THR A 30 -3.00 -7.23 3.05
N ALA A 31 -3.28 -7.25 4.35
CA ALA A 31 -4.32 -8.10 4.92
C ALA A 31 -5.67 -7.81 4.24
N ASP A 32 -6.08 -6.54 4.21
CA ASP A 32 -7.33 -6.12 3.57
C ASP A 32 -7.38 -6.51 2.07
N GLN A 33 -6.29 -6.29 1.33
CA GLN A 33 -6.22 -6.62 -0.09
C GLN A 33 -6.27 -8.13 -0.36
N SER A 34 -5.71 -8.95 0.52
CA SER A 34 -5.67 -10.40 0.37
C SER A 34 -7.01 -11.07 0.65
N LEU A 35 -7.91 -10.43 1.42
CA LEU A 35 -9.27 -10.93 1.67
C LEU A 35 -10.04 -11.22 0.37
N PHE A 36 -9.82 -10.41 -0.67
CA PHE A 36 -10.46 -10.62 -1.97
C PHE A 36 -10.15 -11.99 -2.57
N SER A 37 -8.92 -12.49 -2.42
CA SER A 37 -8.54 -13.80 -2.95
C SER A 37 -9.32 -14.94 -2.28
N TYR A 38 -9.60 -14.81 -0.99
CA TYR A 38 -10.41 -15.80 -0.28
C TYR A 38 -11.91 -15.72 -0.62
N ALA A 39 -12.38 -14.54 -1.06
CA ALA A 39 -13.76 -14.35 -1.48
C ALA A 39 -14.06 -14.95 -2.87
N ILE A 40 -13.04 -15.20 -3.72
CA ILE A 40 -13.23 -15.61 -5.12
C ILE A 40 -14.21 -16.79 -5.26
N PRO A 41 -14.11 -17.91 -4.52
CA PRO A 41 -15.05 -19.00 -4.66
C PRO A 41 -16.51 -18.58 -4.47
N GLY A 42 -16.80 -17.81 -3.43
CA GLY A 42 -18.14 -17.30 -3.17
C GLY A 42 -18.62 -16.28 -4.22
N LEU A 43 -17.71 -15.49 -4.80
CA LEU A 43 -18.04 -14.56 -5.88
C LEU A 43 -18.42 -15.29 -7.17
N LEU A 44 -17.70 -16.36 -7.53
CA LEU A 44 -18.01 -17.18 -8.70
C LEU A 44 -19.40 -17.84 -8.58
N GLU A 45 -19.72 -18.32 -7.39
CA GLU A 45 -21.02 -18.96 -7.12
C GLU A 45 -22.17 -17.95 -7.11
N GLU A 46 -22.03 -16.83 -6.41
CA GLU A 46 -23.12 -15.87 -6.22
C GLU A 46 -23.45 -15.05 -7.46
N PHE A 47 -22.40 -14.62 -8.20
CA PHE A 47 -22.60 -13.83 -9.42
C PHE A 47 -22.66 -14.66 -10.69
N GLU A 48 -22.60 -16.00 -10.59
CA GLU A 48 -22.61 -16.93 -11.72
C GLU A 48 -21.61 -16.55 -12.82
N ILE A 49 -20.38 -16.19 -12.42
CA ILE A 49 -19.33 -15.70 -13.31
C ILE A 49 -18.17 -16.69 -13.44
N ASP A 50 -17.46 -16.60 -14.55
CA ASP A 50 -16.25 -17.38 -14.80
C ASP A 50 -15.02 -16.71 -14.16
N LEU A 51 -13.98 -17.51 -13.91
CA LEU A 51 -12.69 -17.03 -13.39
C LEU A 51 -12.05 -15.96 -14.29
N ASN A 52 -12.35 -15.96 -15.59
CA ASN A 52 -11.90 -14.93 -16.53
C ASN A 52 -12.38 -13.51 -16.13
N ILE A 53 -13.59 -13.39 -15.61
CA ILE A 53 -14.13 -12.11 -15.14
C ILE A 53 -13.32 -11.60 -13.96
N ILE A 54 -12.97 -12.48 -13.01
CA ILE A 54 -12.06 -12.14 -11.91
C ILE A 54 -10.70 -11.69 -12.47
N GLY A 55 -10.17 -12.36 -13.48
CA GLY A 55 -8.94 -11.98 -14.18
C GLY A 55 -9.01 -10.57 -14.76
N TYR A 56 -10.12 -10.19 -15.40
CA TYR A 56 -10.34 -8.83 -15.92
C TYR A 56 -10.43 -7.79 -14.80
N MET A 57 -11.11 -8.11 -13.69
CA MET A 57 -11.18 -7.22 -12.52
C MET A 57 -9.80 -6.97 -11.91
N LEU A 58 -8.98 -8.01 -11.76
CA LEU A 58 -7.62 -7.89 -11.26
C LEU A 58 -6.74 -7.09 -12.23
N SER A 59 -6.83 -7.36 -13.53
CA SER A 59 -6.09 -6.61 -14.56
C SER A 59 -6.45 -5.13 -14.56
N ALA A 60 -7.73 -4.79 -14.45
CA ALA A 60 -8.19 -3.42 -14.33
C ALA A 60 -7.66 -2.76 -13.05
N SER A 61 -7.60 -3.51 -11.93
CA SER A 61 -7.07 -3.02 -10.66
C SER A 61 -5.59 -2.66 -10.78
N PHE A 62 -4.77 -3.52 -11.38
CA PHE A 62 -3.35 -3.24 -11.63
C PHE A 62 -3.14 -2.09 -12.61
N PHE A 63 -3.95 -2.02 -13.65
CA PHE A 63 -3.88 -0.94 -14.64
C PHE A 63 -4.14 0.43 -14.00
N VAL A 64 -5.23 0.57 -13.25
CA VAL A 64 -5.56 1.82 -12.55
C VAL A 64 -4.53 2.14 -11.47
N ALA A 65 -4.06 1.13 -10.73
CA ALA A 65 -3.05 1.32 -9.71
C ALA A 65 -1.74 1.88 -10.27
N SER A 66 -1.34 1.50 -11.49
CA SER A 66 -0.12 2.00 -12.13
C SER A 66 -0.14 3.52 -12.34
N PHE A 67 -1.30 4.09 -12.66
CA PHE A 67 -1.49 5.54 -12.74
C PHE A 67 -1.63 6.17 -11.35
N ALA A 68 -2.42 5.54 -10.47
CA ALA A 68 -2.67 6.06 -9.13
C ALA A 68 -1.38 6.25 -8.34
N VAL A 69 -0.41 5.33 -8.46
CA VAL A 69 0.90 5.42 -7.79
C VAL A 69 1.65 6.68 -8.18
N VAL A 70 1.61 7.10 -9.45
CA VAL A 70 2.25 8.34 -9.93
C VAL A 70 1.58 9.55 -9.29
N PHE A 71 0.25 9.62 -9.32
CA PHE A 71 -0.50 10.73 -8.71
C PHE A 71 -0.30 10.81 -7.20
N VAL A 72 -0.31 9.67 -6.52
CA VAL A 72 -0.07 9.59 -5.07
C VAL A 72 1.34 10.04 -4.72
N GLY A 73 2.34 9.65 -5.52
CA GLY A 73 3.71 10.12 -5.32
C GLY A 73 3.80 11.64 -5.33
N MET A 74 3.25 12.27 -6.38
CA MET A 74 3.22 13.72 -6.50
C MET A 74 2.43 14.39 -5.37
N LEU A 75 1.25 13.84 -5.04
CA LEU A 75 0.42 14.35 -3.97
C LEU A 75 1.16 14.30 -2.62
N SER A 76 1.89 13.22 -2.37
CA SER A 76 2.67 13.06 -1.13
C SER A 76 3.83 14.03 -1.00
N ASP A 77 4.43 14.43 -2.13
CA ASP A 77 5.48 15.44 -2.15
C ASP A 77 4.92 16.86 -1.97
N TYR A 78 3.66 17.11 -2.32
CA TYR A 78 3.00 18.40 -2.22
C TYR A 78 2.35 18.65 -0.85
N ILE A 79 1.54 17.70 -0.34
CA ILE A 79 0.75 17.91 0.89
C ILE A 79 1.32 17.24 2.15
N GLY A 80 2.40 16.44 1.98
CA GLY A 80 3.06 15.73 3.08
C GLY A 80 2.76 14.24 3.10
N ARG A 81 3.77 13.48 3.45
CA ARG A 81 3.74 12.02 3.36
C ARG A 81 2.91 11.37 4.44
N ARG A 82 2.97 11.92 5.66
CA ARG A 82 2.18 11.46 6.80
C ARG A 82 0.68 11.50 6.50
N LEU A 83 0.18 12.64 6.02
CA LEU A 83 -1.23 12.82 5.74
C LEU A 83 -1.69 11.88 4.63
N VAL A 84 -0.93 11.81 3.53
CA VAL A 84 -1.25 10.94 2.40
C VAL A 84 -1.27 9.48 2.82
N LEU A 85 -0.26 8.99 3.56
CA LEU A 85 -0.19 7.60 4.01
C LEU A 85 -1.42 7.20 4.83
N VAL A 86 -1.79 8.03 5.79
CA VAL A 86 -2.94 7.73 6.68
C VAL A 86 -4.27 7.81 5.93
N THR A 87 -4.42 8.79 5.05
CA THR A 87 -5.62 8.93 4.22
C THR A 87 -5.79 7.72 3.29
N LEU A 88 -4.70 7.28 2.66
CA LEU A 88 -4.71 6.10 1.80
C LEU A 88 -5.03 4.83 2.58
N LEU A 89 -4.50 4.66 3.80
CA LEU A 89 -4.81 3.53 4.67
C LEU A 89 -6.30 3.51 5.02
N GLY A 90 -6.85 4.62 5.47
CA GLY A 90 -8.27 4.71 5.83
C GLY A 90 -9.19 4.51 4.63
N LEU A 91 -8.89 5.17 3.50
CA LEU A 91 -9.72 5.03 2.29
C LEU A 91 -9.63 3.63 1.69
N SER A 92 -8.43 3.01 1.61
CA SER A 92 -8.32 1.63 1.11
C SER A 92 -9.11 0.66 1.99
N ALA A 93 -9.02 0.78 3.31
CA ALA A 93 -9.79 -0.02 4.25
C ALA A 93 -11.31 0.21 4.12
N LEU A 94 -11.74 1.45 3.90
CA LEU A 94 -13.14 1.77 3.63
C LEU A 94 -13.64 1.05 2.37
N PHE A 95 -12.91 1.16 1.25
CA PHE A 95 -13.30 0.50 0.00
C PHE A 95 -13.31 -1.02 0.14
N VAL A 96 -12.34 -1.60 0.88
CA VAL A 96 -12.33 -3.05 1.16
C VAL A 96 -13.52 -3.44 2.04
N GLY A 97 -13.82 -2.71 3.11
CA GLY A 97 -14.98 -2.99 3.96
C GLY A 97 -16.31 -2.91 3.20
N LEU A 98 -16.43 -1.98 2.25
CA LEU A 98 -17.62 -1.84 1.42
C LEU A 98 -17.88 -3.02 0.47
N HIS A 99 -16.89 -3.92 0.21
CA HIS A 99 -17.14 -5.14 -0.55
C HIS A 99 -18.21 -6.03 0.12
N ALA A 100 -18.35 -5.96 1.44
CA ALA A 100 -19.40 -6.68 2.18
C ALA A 100 -20.82 -6.32 1.74
N PHE A 101 -21.01 -5.13 1.16
CA PHE A 101 -22.30 -4.57 0.75
C PHE A 101 -22.45 -4.48 -0.78
N ALA A 102 -21.57 -5.11 -1.53
CA ALA A 102 -21.63 -5.09 -2.98
C ALA A 102 -22.71 -6.07 -3.50
N ASP A 103 -23.81 -5.53 -4.02
CA ASP A 103 -24.91 -6.33 -4.56
C ASP A 103 -24.79 -6.59 -6.07
N THR A 104 -23.88 -5.92 -6.74
CA THR A 104 -23.64 -6.07 -8.18
C THR A 104 -22.17 -6.20 -8.50
N LEU A 105 -21.86 -6.95 -9.56
CA LEU A 105 -20.50 -7.13 -10.04
C LEU A 105 -19.83 -5.78 -10.40
N LEU A 106 -20.60 -4.81 -10.92
CA LEU A 106 -20.08 -3.49 -11.24
C LEU A 106 -19.61 -2.75 -9.99
N VAL A 107 -20.44 -2.72 -8.94
CA VAL A 107 -20.07 -2.08 -7.65
C VAL A 107 -18.85 -2.77 -7.06
N LEU A 108 -18.84 -4.11 -7.03
CA LEU A 108 -17.71 -4.89 -6.56
C LEU A 108 -16.41 -4.55 -7.32
N THR A 109 -16.50 -4.44 -8.66
CA THR A 109 -15.35 -4.08 -9.51
C THR A 109 -14.84 -2.68 -9.20
N ILE A 110 -15.71 -1.69 -9.06
CA ILE A 110 -15.33 -0.31 -8.73
C ILE A 110 -14.65 -0.26 -7.36
N LEU A 111 -15.22 -0.93 -6.37
CA LEU A 111 -14.65 -1.00 -5.03
C LEU A 111 -13.27 -1.67 -5.04
N ARG A 112 -13.14 -2.80 -5.78
CA ARG A 112 -11.88 -3.51 -5.92
C ARG A 112 -10.80 -2.68 -6.58
N VAL A 113 -11.10 -2.07 -7.72
CA VAL A 113 -10.16 -1.24 -8.48
C VAL A 113 -9.70 -0.05 -7.62
N SER A 114 -10.64 0.63 -6.97
CA SER A 114 -10.35 1.81 -6.14
C SER A 114 -9.53 1.44 -4.90
N GLY A 115 -9.97 0.44 -4.15
CA GLY A 115 -9.28 0.00 -2.93
C GLY A 115 -7.87 -0.50 -3.22
N PHE A 116 -7.68 -1.25 -4.32
CA PHE A 116 -6.37 -1.75 -4.73
C PHE A 116 -5.42 -0.61 -5.14
N ALA A 117 -5.90 0.36 -5.91
CA ALA A 117 -5.13 1.52 -6.35
C ALA A 117 -4.64 2.37 -5.15
N LEU A 118 -5.49 2.57 -4.15
CA LEU A 118 -5.15 3.28 -2.92
C LEU A 118 -4.10 2.51 -2.09
N GLY A 119 -4.24 1.18 -1.98
CA GLY A 119 -3.27 0.32 -1.30
C GLY A 119 -1.89 0.32 -1.97
N ALA A 120 -1.84 0.31 -3.31
CA ALA A 120 -0.60 0.42 -4.05
C ALA A 120 0.11 1.77 -3.80
N GLY A 121 -0.65 2.87 -3.77
CA GLY A 121 -0.15 4.20 -3.44
C GLY A 121 0.37 4.28 -2.00
N LEU A 122 -0.31 3.64 -1.06
CA LEU A 122 0.13 3.57 0.33
C LEU A 122 1.51 2.94 0.46
N TYR A 123 1.74 1.82 -0.23
CA TYR A 123 3.05 1.16 -0.22
C TYR A 123 4.17 2.09 -0.71
N LEU A 124 3.94 2.83 -1.80
CA LEU A 124 4.90 3.79 -2.31
C LEU A 124 5.27 4.83 -1.23
N VAL A 125 4.27 5.48 -0.63
CA VAL A 125 4.50 6.53 0.38
C VAL A 125 5.19 5.97 1.62
N ALA A 126 4.77 4.81 2.12
CA ALA A 126 5.37 4.16 3.28
C ALA A 126 6.84 3.81 3.04
N SER A 127 7.16 3.21 1.87
CA SER A 127 8.54 2.85 1.53
C SER A 127 9.43 4.08 1.36
N THR A 128 8.92 5.14 0.76
CA THR A 128 9.64 6.41 0.59
C THR A 128 9.97 7.03 1.94
N MET A 129 9.00 7.14 2.86
CA MET A 129 9.22 7.67 4.21
C MET A 129 10.31 6.90 4.96
N VAL A 130 10.28 5.58 4.87
CA VAL A 130 11.24 4.70 5.54
C VAL A 130 12.65 4.84 4.95
N VAL A 131 12.78 4.85 3.63
CA VAL A 131 14.08 4.97 2.95
C VAL A 131 14.73 6.35 3.20
N GLU A 132 13.93 7.40 3.26
CA GLU A 132 14.45 8.76 3.50
C GLU A 132 14.96 8.97 4.92
N THR A 133 14.31 8.37 5.90
CA THR A 133 14.70 8.49 7.31
C THR A 133 15.81 7.50 7.69
N ALA A 134 16.04 6.47 6.86
CA ALA A 134 17.08 5.47 7.11
C ALA A 134 18.48 6.00 6.80
N PRO A 135 19.49 5.69 7.65
CA PRO A 135 20.89 6.00 7.35
C PRO A 135 21.32 5.36 6.02
N GLN A 136 22.09 6.10 5.21
CA GLN A 136 22.50 5.67 3.86
C GLN A 136 23.02 4.22 3.79
N LYS A 137 23.83 3.83 4.77
CA LYS A 137 24.42 2.47 4.88
C LYS A 137 23.37 1.37 4.99
N TYR A 138 22.21 1.63 5.56
CA TYR A 138 21.18 0.65 5.89
C TYR A 138 19.90 0.77 5.08
N ARG A 139 19.82 1.70 4.14
CA ARG A 139 18.59 1.95 3.33
C ARG A 139 18.07 0.69 2.65
N GLY A 140 18.94 -0.08 1.99
CA GLY A 140 18.54 -1.32 1.34
C GLY A 140 18.05 -2.39 2.30
N LEU A 141 18.71 -2.53 3.45
CA LEU A 141 18.28 -3.47 4.48
C LEU A 141 16.90 -3.11 5.06
N VAL A 142 16.71 -1.85 5.38
CA VAL A 142 15.45 -1.35 5.96
C VAL A 142 14.31 -1.47 4.95
N ALA A 143 14.54 -1.11 3.68
CA ALA A 143 13.56 -1.30 2.61
C ALA A 143 13.21 -2.78 2.40
N GLY A 144 14.22 -3.67 2.40
CA GLY A 144 14.00 -5.11 2.31
C GLY A 144 13.22 -5.67 3.50
N THR A 145 13.52 -5.21 4.71
CA THR A 145 12.80 -5.62 5.93
C THR A 145 11.34 -5.16 5.92
N LEU A 146 11.06 -4.01 5.31
CA LEU A 146 9.69 -3.50 5.19
C LEU A 146 8.78 -4.45 4.37
N GLN A 147 9.36 -5.23 3.44
CA GLN A 147 8.63 -6.23 2.65
C GLN A 147 8.05 -7.39 3.48
N ILE A 148 8.54 -7.59 4.70
CA ILE A 148 7.98 -8.58 5.64
C ILE A 148 6.50 -8.27 5.96
N GLY A 149 6.07 -7.02 5.78
CA GLY A 149 4.66 -6.64 5.91
C GLY A 149 3.71 -7.43 5.02
N TYR A 150 4.16 -7.85 3.81
CA TYR A 150 3.32 -8.65 2.90
C TYR A 150 2.96 -10.03 3.48
N PRO A 151 3.91 -10.93 3.80
CA PRO A 151 3.56 -12.23 4.36
C PRO A 151 2.82 -12.13 5.70
N PHE A 152 3.12 -11.12 6.53
CA PHE A 152 2.35 -10.88 7.74
C PHE A 152 0.90 -10.48 7.44
N GLY A 153 0.67 -9.66 6.42
CA GLY A 153 -0.68 -9.30 5.98
C GLY A 153 -1.48 -10.52 5.53
N PHE A 154 -0.90 -11.38 4.69
CA PHE A 154 -1.54 -12.64 4.29
C PHE A 154 -1.83 -13.56 5.47
N ALA A 155 -0.91 -13.68 6.43
CA ALA A 155 -1.11 -14.47 7.64
C ALA A 155 -2.27 -13.93 8.50
N ILE A 156 -2.36 -12.61 8.68
CA ILE A 156 -3.48 -11.99 9.41
C ILE A 156 -4.79 -12.22 8.67
N ALA A 157 -4.82 -12.05 7.35
CA ALA A 157 -6.03 -12.29 6.56
C ALA A 157 -6.51 -13.74 6.71
N SER A 158 -5.63 -14.73 6.65
CA SER A 158 -6.01 -16.13 6.83
C SER A 158 -6.62 -16.39 8.22
N LEU A 159 -6.09 -15.77 9.27
CA LEU A 159 -6.64 -15.86 10.62
C LEU A 159 -8.03 -15.23 10.74
N ILE A 160 -8.31 -14.18 9.96
CA ILE A 160 -9.63 -13.53 9.89
C ILE A 160 -10.62 -14.39 9.11
N VAL A 161 -10.18 -14.95 7.98
CA VAL A 161 -11.03 -15.71 7.06
C VAL A 161 -11.54 -17.00 7.68
N VAL A 162 -10.65 -17.80 8.31
CA VAL A 162 -10.98 -19.14 8.84
C VAL A 162 -12.24 -19.14 9.71
N PRO A 163 -12.41 -18.26 10.72
CA PRO A 163 -13.60 -18.29 11.57
C PRO A 163 -14.86 -17.68 10.92
N LEU A 164 -14.72 -16.90 9.86
CA LEU A 164 -15.83 -16.09 9.32
C LEU A 164 -16.44 -16.71 8.06
N ILE A 165 -15.63 -17.28 7.17
CA ILE A 165 -16.08 -17.64 5.82
C ILE A 165 -17.11 -18.79 5.85
N ASP A 166 -16.87 -19.83 6.66
CA ASP A 166 -17.74 -21.01 6.73
C ASP A 166 -19.06 -20.73 7.47
N THR A 167 -19.05 -19.73 8.39
CA THR A 167 -20.21 -19.45 9.23
C THR A 167 -21.10 -18.35 8.66
N TYR A 168 -20.47 -17.30 8.10
CA TYR A 168 -21.16 -16.06 7.71
C TYR A 168 -21.01 -15.73 6.21
N GLY A 169 -20.30 -16.58 5.45
CA GLY A 169 -20.07 -16.39 4.02
C GLY A 169 -19.00 -15.36 3.69
N TRP A 170 -18.68 -15.24 2.40
CA TRP A 170 -17.56 -14.42 1.89
C TRP A 170 -17.68 -12.92 2.19
N ARG A 171 -18.89 -12.38 2.32
CA ARG A 171 -19.10 -10.95 2.63
C ARG A 171 -18.56 -10.57 4.00
N SER A 172 -18.69 -11.46 4.97
CA SER A 172 -18.33 -11.22 6.36
C SER A 172 -16.83 -10.97 6.56
N ILE A 173 -15.99 -11.54 5.71
CA ILE A 173 -14.53 -11.41 5.83
C ILE A 173 -14.04 -9.99 5.58
N PHE A 174 -14.83 -9.13 4.90
CA PHE A 174 -14.47 -7.75 4.63
C PHE A 174 -14.82 -6.78 5.77
N LEU A 175 -15.73 -7.15 6.67
CA LEU A 175 -16.16 -6.29 7.77
C LEU A 175 -15.01 -5.87 8.71
N PRO A 176 -14.02 -6.71 9.04
CA PRO A 176 -12.89 -6.32 9.86
C PRO A 176 -12.06 -5.17 9.28
N ALA A 177 -12.11 -4.89 7.98
CA ALA A 177 -11.44 -3.75 7.37
C ALA A 177 -11.90 -2.40 7.96
N PHE A 178 -13.15 -2.30 8.44
CA PHE A 178 -13.61 -1.11 9.14
C PHE A 178 -12.86 -0.85 10.45
N ILE A 179 -12.26 -1.85 11.07
CA ILE A 179 -11.39 -1.67 12.25
C ILE A 179 -10.13 -0.90 11.82
N VAL A 180 -9.56 -1.21 10.65
CA VAL A 180 -8.41 -0.51 10.10
C VAL A 180 -8.76 0.95 9.81
N LEU A 181 -9.96 1.21 9.25
CA LEU A 181 -10.48 2.56 9.04
C LEU A 181 -10.53 3.35 10.36
N LEU A 182 -11.03 2.74 11.44
CA LEU A 182 -11.12 3.39 12.75
C LEU A 182 -9.75 3.62 13.40
N ILE A 183 -8.77 2.75 13.15
CA ILE A 183 -7.42 2.87 13.68
C ILE A 183 -6.60 3.91 12.89
N SER A 184 -6.91 4.16 11.62
CA SER A 184 -6.12 5.03 10.75
C SER A 184 -5.93 6.46 11.33
N PRO A 185 -6.90 7.14 11.96
CA PRO A 185 -6.68 8.44 12.59
C PRO A 185 -5.71 8.36 13.80
N LEU A 186 -5.73 7.24 14.54
CA LEU A 186 -4.81 7.04 15.64
C LEU A 186 -3.36 6.90 15.13
N ILE A 187 -3.17 6.22 14.01
CA ILE A 187 -1.88 6.14 13.32
C ILE A 187 -1.43 7.55 12.91
N ALA A 188 -2.33 8.41 12.42
CA ALA A 188 -2.02 9.80 12.12
C ALA A 188 -1.45 10.54 13.32
N TYR A 189 -1.99 10.31 14.49
CA TYR A 189 -1.53 11.01 15.69
C TYR A 189 -0.11 10.60 16.11
N VAL A 190 0.25 9.34 15.90
CA VAL A 190 1.54 8.77 16.34
C VAL A 190 2.65 8.89 15.29
N LEU A 191 2.29 8.88 13.99
CA LEU A 191 3.25 8.93 12.88
C LEU A 191 3.85 10.35 12.75
N PRO A 192 5.17 10.53 12.87
CA PRO A 192 5.80 11.82 12.60
C PRO A 192 5.86 12.09 11.09
N GLU A 193 5.91 13.36 10.69
CA GLU A 193 6.18 13.75 9.31
C GLU A 193 7.66 13.54 8.97
N SER A 194 7.96 13.18 7.72
CA SER A 194 9.34 12.99 7.24
C SER A 194 10.18 14.25 7.42
N SER A 195 11.38 14.09 7.99
CA SER A 195 12.35 15.18 8.13
C SER A 195 12.77 15.77 6.79
N THR A 196 12.85 14.95 5.75
CA THR A 196 13.16 15.37 4.38
C THR A 196 12.06 16.28 3.83
N PHE A 197 10.78 15.96 4.05
CA PHE A 197 9.67 16.82 3.65
C PHE A 197 9.71 18.16 4.38
N LYS A 198 9.97 18.17 5.68
CA LYS A 198 10.10 19.42 6.48
C LYS A 198 11.21 20.31 5.94
N ASN A 199 12.36 19.72 5.60
CA ASN A 199 13.49 20.45 5.05
C ASN A 199 13.19 21.04 3.66
N LEU A 200 12.53 20.24 2.79
CA LEU A 200 12.11 20.72 1.47
C LEU A 200 11.13 21.88 1.58
N GLN A 201 10.16 21.82 2.49
CA GLN A 201 9.19 22.89 2.71
C GLN A 201 9.84 24.17 3.23
N GLN A 202 10.90 24.08 4.04
CA GLN A 202 11.67 25.24 4.50
C GLN A 202 12.52 25.86 3.40
N THR A 203 13.02 25.04 2.46
CA THR A 203 13.87 25.53 1.35
C THR A 203 13.02 26.05 0.18
N SER A 204 11.80 25.57 -0.01
CA SER A 204 10.86 25.99 -1.08
C SER A 204 10.13 27.30 -0.78
N GLY A 205 10.40 27.96 0.36
CA GLY A 205 9.96 29.32 0.65
C GLY A 205 10.58 30.40 -0.26
N ASP A 206 11.65 30.05 -0.99
CA ASP A 206 12.31 30.88 -2.01
C ASP A 206 12.31 30.13 -3.34
N GLU A 207 11.47 30.55 -4.26
CA GLU A 207 11.47 30.35 -5.72
C GLU A 207 11.56 28.90 -6.29
N ASN A 208 10.60 28.60 -7.14
CA ASN A 208 10.53 27.47 -8.09
C ASN A 208 10.16 26.08 -7.54
N ALA A 209 8.92 25.91 -7.16
CA ALA A 209 8.27 24.62 -7.38
C ALA A 209 8.29 24.34 -8.90
N LYS A 210 9.27 23.56 -9.37
CA LYS A 210 9.30 23.08 -10.77
C LYS A 210 7.93 22.49 -11.07
N GLY A 211 7.29 22.96 -12.14
CA GLY A 211 5.99 22.46 -12.55
C GLY A 211 6.09 20.96 -12.80
N LEU A 212 4.99 20.25 -12.58
CA LEU A 212 4.90 18.80 -12.87
C LEU A 212 5.43 18.45 -14.26
N SER A 213 5.12 19.26 -15.27
CA SER A 213 5.58 19.13 -16.64
C SER A 213 7.10 19.16 -16.76
N ASP A 214 7.76 20.02 -15.99
CA ASP A 214 9.21 20.20 -16.03
C ASP A 214 9.90 19.02 -15.34
N SER A 215 9.39 18.56 -14.22
CA SER A 215 9.88 17.36 -13.52
C SER A 215 9.73 16.09 -14.37
N LEU A 216 8.61 15.89 -15.05
CA LEU A 216 8.39 14.78 -15.97
C LEU A 216 9.31 14.88 -17.19
N ARG A 217 9.52 16.09 -17.73
CA ARG A 217 10.40 16.31 -18.87
C ARG A 217 11.87 16.03 -18.53
N GLU A 218 12.33 16.47 -17.37
CA GLU A 218 13.68 16.19 -16.86
C GLU A 218 13.89 14.69 -16.64
N LEU A 219 12.91 14.02 -16.02
CA LEU A 219 12.95 12.57 -15.80
C LEU A 219 13.01 11.78 -17.14
N LEU A 220 12.23 12.20 -18.12
CA LEU A 220 12.17 11.57 -19.43
C LEU A 220 13.34 11.96 -20.36
N SER A 221 14.01 13.11 -20.15
CA SER A 221 15.15 13.51 -20.99
C SER A 221 16.47 12.96 -20.47
N ASP A 222 16.76 13.15 -19.20
CA ASP A 222 18.11 12.97 -18.65
C ASP A 222 18.33 11.59 -18.03
N HIS A 223 17.23 10.89 -17.67
CA HIS A 223 17.29 9.64 -16.91
C HIS A 223 16.72 8.42 -17.66
N LYS A 224 16.53 8.53 -19.00
CA LYS A 224 15.99 7.44 -19.85
C LYS A 224 16.59 6.06 -19.58
N PRO A 225 17.94 5.87 -19.53
CA PRO A 225 18.50 4.54 -19.33
C PRO A 225 18.18 3.97 -17.94
N HIS A 226 18.16 4.80 -16.90
CA HIS A 226 17.81 4.37 -15.55
C HIS A 226 16.33 4.01 -15.44
N LEU A 227 15.44 4.79 -16.09
CA LEU A 227 14.01 4.47 -16.16
C LEU A 227 13.76 3.15 -16.89
N PHE A 228 14.45 2.93 -18.01
CA PHE A 228 14.32 1.67 -18.76
C PHE A 228 14.79 0.46 -17.93
N ILE A 229 15.91 0.56 -17.22
CA ILE A 229 16.42 -0.51 -16.33
C ILE A 229 15.42 -0.78 -15.19
N CYS A 230 14.90 0.26 -14.53
CA CYS A 230 13.91 0.12 -13.48
C CYS A 230 12.61 -0.51 -14.01
N PHE A 231 12.14 -0.07 -15.17
CA PHE A 231 10.93 -0.61 -15.80
C PHE A 231 11.12 -2.09 -16.20
N ALA A 232 12.22 -2.41 -16.89
CA ALA A 232 12.53 -3.77 -17.31
C ALA A 232 12.70 -4.71 -16.09
N GLY A 233 13.41 -4.26 -15.05
CA GLY A 233 13.58 -5.02 -13.80
C GLY A 233 12.25 -5.27 -13.10
N SER A 234 11.41 -4.25 -12.96
CA SER A 234 10.07 -4.39 -12.34
C SER A 234 9.17 -5.30 -13.17
N PHE A 235 9.21 -5.21 -14.49
CA PHE A 235 8.45 -6.06 -15.40
C PHE A 235 8.85 -7.54 -15.26
N LEU A 236 10.16 -7.83 -15.25
CA LEU A 236 10.68 -9.20 -15.08
C LEU A 236 10.32 -9.78 -13.72
N ILE A 237 10.43 -8.98 -12.65
CA ILE A 237 10.03 -9.41 -11.30
C ILE A 237 8.53 -9.69 -11.26
N SER A 238 7.70 -8.84 -11.86
CA SER A 238 6.25 -9.02 -11.91
C SER A 238 5.85 -10.26 -12.68
N LEU A 239 6.54 -10.56 -13.79
CA LEU A 239 6.33 -11.82 -14.54
C LEU A 239 6.70 -13.04 -13.70
N ALA A 240 7.83 -12.99 -12.99
CA ALA A 240 8.26 -14.10 -12.15
C ALA A 240 7.27 -14.36 -11.00
N ILE A 241 6.86 -13.31 -10.29
CA ILE A 241 5.90 -13.39 -9.18
C ILE A 241 4.52 -13.82 -9.70
N GLY A 242 4.02 -13.19 -10.77
CA GLY A 242 2.73 -13.54 -11.36
C GLY A 242 2.68 -15.00 -11.81
N GLY A 243 3.72 -15.48 -12.50
CA GLY A 243 3.83 -16.86 -12.91
C GLY A 243 3.80 -17.85 -11.74
N THR A 244 4.50 -17.54 -10.64
CA THR A 244 4.53 -18.45 -9.47
C THR A 244 3.29 -18.38 -8.60
N THR A 245 2.64 -17.20 -8.49
CA THR A 245 1.50 -17.01 -7.58
C THR A 245 0.17 -17.54 -8.14
N TYR A 246 0.03 -17.56 -9.46
CA TYR A 246 -1.24 -17.96 -10.12
C TYR A 246 -1.19 -19.34 -10.76
N PHE A 247 -0.02 -20.00 -10.84
CA PHE A 247 0.14 -21.32 -11.46
C PHE A 247 0.68 -22.40 -10.49
N LEU A 248 0.85 -22.09 -9.22
CA LEU A 248 1.11 -23.03 -8.12
C LEU A 248 -0.10 -23.07 -7.19
#